data_6bdf17ebfdf37526ea0be755352d937b
#
_entry.id   6bdf17ebfdf37526ea0be755352d937b
#
_cell.length_a   1.000
_cell.length_b   1.000
_cell.length_c   1.000
_cell.angle_alpha   90.00
_cell.angle_beta   90.00
_cell.angle_gamma   90.00
#
_symmetry.space_group_name_H-M   'P 1'
#
loop_
_entity.id
_entity.type
_entity.pdbx_description
1 polymer ?
#
loop_
_entity_poly.entity_id
_entity_poly.type
_entity_poly.pdbx_seq_one_letter_code
_entity_poly.pdbx_strand_id
1 'polypeptide(L)'
;VNVDGLLLLGSAYEANGMAEEAMALYEDIYTNIVPTRPEAYRNMIRLLQAQDRDPEAAVLMQLAYEKTELTTFRNMRNELLPQSPVADLTAGLYSMTKELTLTSPQGYDIYYTMDANAVLPDEGTLYTEPIFLDEGICALRAVAVSDDLVSDELTGTYKIIMPSPQKPDCSLAPNTYKQRQRVRLRVGADN
;
A
#
# COMPACT_ATOMS: atom_id res chain seq x y z
N VAL A 1 -19.36 34.79 10.15
CA VAL A 1 -18.39 34.42 11.21
C VAL A 1 -17.04 35.01 10.84
N ASN A 2 -16.34 35.64 11.80
CA ASN A 2 -15.00 36.18 11.61
C ASN A 2 -13.95 35.09 11.85
N VAL A 3 -13.55 34.36 10.80
CA VAL A 3 -12.63 33.24 10.89
C VAL A 3 -11.22 33.67 11.35
N ASP A 4 -10.76 34.85 10.91
CA ASP A 4 -9.46 35.38 11.35
C ASP A 4 -9.45 35.67 12.85
N GLY A 5 -10.57 36.16 13.40
CA GLY A 5 -10.74 36.32 14.84
C GLY A 5 -10.72 34.98 15.60
N LEU A 6 -11.32 33.94 15.05
CA LEU A 6 -11.26 32.60 15.65
C LEU A 6 -9.86 32.00 15.60
N LEU A 7 -9.13 32.16 14.52
CA LEU A 7 -7.73 31.71 14.41
C LEU A 7 -6.83 32.44 15.40
N LEU A 8 -7.05 33.75 15.60
CA LEU A 8 -6.34 34.54 16.61
C LEU A 8 -6.67 34.06 18.03
N LEU A 9 -7.95 33.75 18.32
CA LEU A 9 -8.37 33.16 19.58
C LEU A 9 -7.69 31.83 19.85
N GLY A 10 -7.63 30.93 18.83
CA GLY A 10 -6.92 29.67 18.94
C GLY A 10 -5.44 29.88 19.31
N SER A 11 -4.77 30.81 18.63
CA SER A 11 -3.38 31.18 18.95
C SER A 11 -3.23 31.75 20.37
N ALA A 12 -4.22 32.47 20.86
CA ALA A 12 -4.24 32.96 22.24
C ALA A 12 -4.41 31.81 23.25
N TYR A 13 -5.23 30.84 22.98
CA TYR A 13 -5.34 29.60 23.79
C TYR A 13 -3.99 28.87 23.86
N GLU A 14 -3.32 28.68 22.74
CA GLU A 14 -1.98 28.06 22.71
C GLU A 14 -0.97 28.82 23.58
N ALA A 15 -0.93 30.15 23.44
CA ALA A 15 -0.02 31.01 24.21
C ALA A 15 -0.25 30.95 25.73
N ASN A 16 -1.46 30.57 26.16
CA ASN A 16 -1.82 30.36 27.54
C ASN A 16 -1.74 28.89 28.00
N GLY A 17 -1.19 28.00 27.18
CA GLY A 17 -1.07 26.59 27.51
C GLY A 17 -2.37 25.78 27.42
N MET A 18 -3.41 26.33 26.80
CA MET A 18 -4.74 25.75 26.63
C MET A 18 -4.78 25.04 25.23
N ALA A 19 -3.96 24.00 25.08
CA ALA A 19 -3.80 23.34 23.79
C ALA A 19 -5.07 22.62 23.33
N GLU A 20 -5.81 21.98 24.23
CA GLU A 20 -7.04 21.24 23.91
C GLU A 20 -8.15 22.19 23.42
N GLU A 21 -8.28 23.36 24.04
CA GLU A 21 -9.24 24.38 23.61
C GLU A 21 -8.86 24.98 22.24
N ALA A 22 -7.56 25.15 21.98
CA ALA A 22 -7.08 25.56 20.66
C ALA A 22 -7.38 24.51 19.61
N MET A 23 -7.10 23.24 19.89
CA MET A 23 -7.38 22.11 18.99
C MET A 23 -8.88 22.00 18.67
N ALA A 24 -9.74 22.05 19.69
CA ALA A 24 -11.20 22.02 19.50
C ALA A 24 -11.70 23.17 18.62
N LEU A 25 -11.12 24.37 18.79
CA LEU A 25 -11.50 25.53 17.98
C LEU A 25 -11.01 25.40 16.53
N TYR A 26 -9.79 24.91 16.29
CA TYR A 26 -9.29 24.67 14.95
C TYR A 26 -10.07 23.57 14.23
N GLU A 27 -10.45 22.51 14.95
CA GLU A 27 -11.31 21.46 14.46
C GLU A 27 -12.68 22.00 14.02
N ASP A 28 -13.32 22.83 14.83
CA ASP A 28 -14.60 23.45 14.49
C ASP A 28 -14.48 24.33 13.24
N ILE A 29 -13.36 25.08 13.09
CA ILE A 29 -13.13 25.90 11.91
C ILE A 29 -13.11 25.06 10.63
N TYR A 30 -12.33 23.96 10.58
CA TYR A 30 -12.19 23.19 9.34
C TYR A 30 -13.31 22.17 9.12
N THR A 31 -14.06 21.79 10.16
CA THR A 31 -15.20 20.87 9.98
C THR A 31 -16.51 21.59 9.68
N ASN A 32 -16.80 22.67 10.42
CA ASN A 32 -18.14 23.26 10.44
C ASN A 32 -18.20 24.67 9.85
N ILE A 33 -17.12 25.45 9.91
CA ILE A 33 -17.17 26.88 9.57
C ILE A 33 -16.63 27.14 8.15
N VAL A 34 -15.36 26.84 7.88
CA VAL A 34 -14.70 27.01 6.57
C VAL A 34 -13.75 25.86 6.29
N PRO A 35 -14.25 24.74 5.70
CA PRO A 35 -13.45 23.54 5.42
C PRO A 35 -12.24 23.74 4.50
N THR A 36 -12.20 24.85 3.78
CA THR A 36 -11.11 25.19 2.85
C THR A 36 -10.06 26.12 3.48
N ARG A 37 -10.13 26.40 4.80
CA ARG A 37 -9.21 27.34 5.47
C ARG A 37 -7.90 26.65 5.86
N PRO A 38 -6.77 26.88 5.13
CA PRO A 38 -5.54 26.13 5.35
C PRO A 38 -4.88 26.37 6.71
N GLU A 39 -5.06 27.57 7.28
CA GLU A 39 -4.43 27.95 8.54
C GLU A 39 -4.94 27.10 9.71
N ALA A 40 -6.23 26.74 9.71
CA ALA A 40 -6.79 25.89 10.75
C ALA A 40 -6.14 24.49 10.75
N TYR A 41 -5.97 23.90 9.56
CA TYR A 41 -5.26 22.62 9.41
C TYR A 41 -3.80 22.72 9.84
N ARG A 42 -3.07 23.77 9.41
CA ARG A 42 -1.65 23.94 9.77
C ARG A 42 -1.45 24.03 11.27
N ASN A 43 -2.30 24.81 11.95
CA ASN A 43 -2.22 24.98 13.39
C ASN A 43 -2.52 23.65 14.12
N MET A 44 -3.56 22.95 13.70
CA MET A 44 -3.91 21.64 14.26
C MET A 44 -2.81 20.60 14.02
N ILE A 45 -2.28 20.48 12.81
CA ILE A 45 -1.16 19.58 12.47
C ILE A 45 0.05 19.85 13.37
N ARG A 46 0.41 21.12 13.54
CA ARG A 46 1.54 21.51 14.39
C ARG A 46 1.32 21.13 15.86
N LEU A 47 0.10 21.26 16.38
CA LEU A 47 -0.23 20.87 17.75
C LEU A 47 -0.20 19.34 17.93
N LEU A 48 -0.70 18.58 16.95
CA LEU A 48 -0.61 17.12 16.96
C LEU A 48 0.85 16.65 16.97
N GLN A 49 1.69 17.20 16.10
CA GLN A 49 3.11 16.87 16.06
C GLN A 49 3.86 17.27 17.35
N ALA A 50 3.49 18.38 17.97
CA ALA A 50 4.06 18.79 19.26
C ALA A 50 3.67 17.85 20.43
N GLN A 51 2.67 17.01 20.24
CA GLN A 51 2.20 15.99 21.19
C GLN A 51 2.63 14.57 20.78
N ASP A 52 3.55 14.41 19.82
CA ASP A 52 4.01 13.13 19.26
C ASP A 52 2.83 12.29 18.67
N ARG A 53 1.79 12.97 18.15
CA ARG A 53 0.61 12.37 17.51
C ARG A 53 0.74 12.39 15.97
N ASP A 54 1.87 11.94 15.47
CA ASP A 54 2.22 11.95 14.05
C ASP A 54 1.26 11.13 13.16
N PRO A 55 0.72 9.97 13.58
CA PRO A 55 -0.29 9.25 12.79
C PRO A 55 -1.55 10.09 12.54
N GLU A 56 -2.03 10.79 13.56
CA GLU A 56 -3.20 11.69 13.43
C GLU A 56 -2.89 12.93 12.58
N ALA A 57 -1.67 13.46 12.72
CA ALA A 57 -1.20 14.54 11.86
C ALA A 57 -1.16 14.13 10.37
N ALA A 58 -0.71 12.92 10.06
CA ALA A 58 -0.67 12.39 8.70
C ALA A 58 -2.08 12.27 8.08
N VAL A 59 -3.05 11.77 8.85
CA VAL A 59 -4.46 11.70 8.44
C VAL A 59 -5.03 13.10 8.17
N LEU A 60 -4.73 14.05 9.05
CA LEU A 60 -5.20 15.43 8.90
C LEU A 60 -4.54 16.14 7.71
N MET A 61 -3.27 15.86 7.41
CA MET A 61 -2.59 16.36 6.21
C MET A 61 -3.26 15.87 4.93
N GLN A 62 -3.69 14.60 4.88
CA GLN A 62 -4.45 14.06 3.75
C GLN A 62 -5.79 14.78 3.59
N LEU A 63 -6.56 14.92 4.67
CA LEU A 63 -7.83 15.64 4.67
C LEU A 63 -7.65 17.10 4.22
N ALA A 64 -6.61 17.77 4.73
CA ALA A 64 -6.29 19.15 4.36
C ALA A 64 -6.00 19.29 2.86
N TYR A 65 -5.25 18.34 2.28
CA TYR A 65 -5.01 18.30 0.84
C TYR A 65 -6.32 18.14 0.05
N GLU A 66 -7.18 17.21 0.44
CA GLU A 66 -8.48 16.95 -0.21
C GLU A 66 -9.43 18.15 -0.16
N LYS A 67 -9.41 18.92 0.93
CA LYS A 67 -10.31 20.08 1.10
C LYS A 67 -9.75 21.37 0.52
N THR A 68 -8.43 21.55 0.53
CA THR A 68 -7.80 22.81 0.11
C THR A 68 -7.12 22.73 -1.27
N GLU A 69 -6.88 21.52 -1.78
CA GLU A 69 -6.10 21.23 -3.00
C GLU A 69 -4.64 21.74 -2.93
N LEU A 70 -4.18 22.16 -1.74
CA LEU A 70 -2.83 22.65 -1.55
C LEU A 70 -1.82 21.51 -1.44
N THR A 71 -0.96 21.37 -2.45
CA THR A 71 0.08 20.32 -2.53
C THR A 71 1.05 20.36 -1.35
N THR A 72 1.15 21.47 -0.63
CA THR A 72 1.97 21.61 0.58
C THR A 72 1.60 20.54 1.62
N PHE A 73 0.31 20.30 1.85
CA PHE A 73 -0.13 19.28 2.82
C PHE A 73 0.22 17.86 2.38
N ARG A 74 0.07 17.56 1.09
CA ARG A 74 0.52 16.27 0.53
C ARG A 74 2.03 16.08 0.68
N ASN A 75 2.82 17.11 0.43
CA ASN A 75 4.28 17.04 0.59
C ASN A 75 4.68 16.83 2.06
N MET A 76 4.06 17.56 3.00
CA MET A 76 4.28 17.35 4.44
C MET A 76 3.96 15.91 4.86
N ARG A 77 2.85 15.35 4.38
CA ARG A 77 2.49 13.95 4.65
C ARG A 77 3.53 12.98 4.09
N ASN A 78 3.97 13.18 2.85
CA ASN A 78 4.95 12.31 2.19
C ASN A 78 6.35 12.40 2.85
N GLU A 79 6.69 13.52 3.47
CA GLU A 79 7.92 13.68 4.26
C GLU A 79 7.83 13.00 5.62
N LEU A 80 6.64 12.93 6.20
CA LEU A 80 6.38 12.32 7.50
C LEU A 80 6.30 10.79 7.41
N LEU A 81 5.59 10.26 6.41
CA LEU A 81 5.35 8.82 6.28
C LEU A 81 6.57 8.04 5.73
N PRO A 82 6.73 6.77 6.12
CA PRO A 82 7.62 5.86 5.44
C PRO A 82 7.32 5.78 3.94
N GLN A 83 8.35 5.54 3.12
CA GLN A 83 8.14 5.26 1.71
C GLN A 83 7.54 3.87 1.53
N SER A 84 6.61 3.73 0.56
CA SER A 84 6.03 2.44 0.22
C SER A 84 7.10 1.41 -0.15
N PRO A 85 6.90 0.13 0.17
CA PRO A 85 7.77 -0.93 -0.30
C PRO A 85 7.86 -0.97 -1.82
N VAL A 86 8.95 -1.52 -2.33
CA VAL A 86 9.18 -1.74 -3.75
C VAL A 86 9.27 -3.22 -4.03
N ALA A 87 8.55 -3.70 -5.06
CA ALA A 87 8.64 -5.06 -5.56
C ALA A 87 9.65 -5.14 -6.71
N ASP A 88 10.50 -6.16 -6.73
CA ASP A 88 11.44 -6.44 -7.81
C ASP A 88 10.76 -6.98 -9.08
N LEU A 89 9.56 -7.55 -8.91
CA LEU A 89 8.76 -8.11 -9.99
C LEU A 89 7.60 -7.16 -10.35
N THR A 90 7.47 -6.83 -11.62
CA THR A 90 6.34 -6.03 -12.12
C THR A 90 5.04 -6.83 -12.09
N ALA A 91 3.94 -6.22 -11.62
CA ALA A 91 2.61 -6.83 -11.69
C ALA A 91 2.24 -7.20 -13.14
N GLY A 92 1.67 -8.40 -13.36
CA GLY A 92 1.37 -8.87 -14.70
C GLY A 92 1.14 -10.37 -14.84
N LEU A 93 1.22 -10.85 -16.10
CA LEU A 93 1.02 -12.24 -16.47
C LEU A 93 2.36 -12.95 -16.67
N TYR A 94 2.50 -14.14 -16.09
CA TYR A 94 3.69 -14.99 -16.18
C TYR A 94 3.33 -16.43 -16.56
N SER A 95 4.22 -17.09 -17.31
CA SER A 95 4.05 -18.47 -17.77
C SER A 95 4.80 -19.51 -16.92
N MET A 96 5.40 -19.07 -15.83
CA MET A 96 6.11 -19.90 -14.85
C MET A 96 6.01 -19.31 -13.46
N THR A 97 6.24 -20.13 -12.44
CA THR A 97 6.37 -19.67 -11.04
C THR A 97 7.41 -18.59 -10.92
N LYS A 98 7.22 -17.67 -9.98
CA LYS A 98 8.13 -16.55 -9.71
C LYS A 98 8.38 -16.44 -8.20
N GLU A 99 9.51 -15.88 -7.85
CA GLU A 99 9.78 -15.35 -6.53
C GLU A 99 9.64 -13.84 -6.59
N LEU A 100 9.03 -13.26 -5.59
CA LEU A 100 8.80 -11.83 -5.43
C LEU A 100 9.54 -11.33 -4.21
N THR A 101 10.45 -10.39 -4.41
CA THR A 101 11.19 -9.73 -3.34
C THR A 101 10.63 -8.35 -3.07
N LEU A 102 10.36 -8.05 -1.80
CA LEU A 102 9.98 -6.73 -1.35
C LEU A 102 11.18 -6.04 -0.68
N THR A 103 11.33 -4.76 -0.94
CA THR A 103 12.39 -3.93 -0.36
C THR A 103 11.78 -2.65 0.21
N SER A 104 12.12 -2.32 1.45
CA SER A 104 11.86 -1.01 2.02
C SER A 104 13.02 -0.06 1.67
N PRO A 105 12.79 1.08 0.99
CA PRO A 105 13.85 2.01 0.65
C PRO A 105 14.59 2.58 1.87
N GLN A 106 13.93 2.65 3.00
CA GLN A 106 14.45 3.17 4.27
C GLN A 106 14.85 2.08 5.25
N GLY A 107 14.65 0.79 4.90
CA GLY A 107 15.01 -0.35 5.74
C GLY A 107 14.03 -0.64 6.88
N TYR A 108 12.82 -0.11 6.81
CA TYR A 108 11.75 -0.38 7.78
C TYR A 108 11.11 -1.75 7.57
N ASP A 109 10.42 -2.26 8.58
CA ASP A 109 9.69 -3.51 8.51
C ASP A 109 8.58 -3.43 7.46
N ILE A 110 8.42 -4.51 6.68
CA ILE A 110 7.37 -4.62 5.67
C ILE A 110 6.34 -5.64 6.14
N TYR A 111 5.08 -5.26 6.10
CA TYR A 111 3.94 -6.16 6.30
C TYR A 111 3.19 -6.32 4.99
N TYR A 112 2.85 -7.55 4.63
CA TYR A 112 2.13 -7.84 3.40
C TYR A 112 0.96 -8.81 3.61
N THR A 113 0.04 -8.79 2.66
CA THR A 113 -1.09 -9.72 2.59
C THR A 113 -1.47 -10.02 1.14
N MET A 114 -2.13 -11.15 0.94
CA MET A 114 -2.78 -11.50 -0.33
C MET A 114 -4.32 -11.51 -0.19
N ASP A 115 -4.83 -11.17 0.98
CA ASP A 115 -6.26 -10.98 1.24
C ASP A 115 -6.64 -9.53 1.00
N ALA A 116 -7.59 -9.32 0.08
CA ALA A 116 -8.10 -7.99 -0.26
C ALA A 116 -8.82 -7.30 0.90
N ASN A 117 -9.30 -8.05 1.89
CA ASN A 117 -10.07 -7.54 3.03
C ASN A 117 -9.22 -7.32 4.29
N ALA A 118 -8.00 -7.87 4.33
CA ALA A 118 -7.12 -7.72 5.49
C ALA A 118 -6.75 -6.25 5.74
N VAL A 119 -6.69 -5.86 7.00
CA VAL A 119 -6.25 -4.53 7.43
C VAL A 119 -4.74 -4.56 7.69
N LEU A 120 -3.98 -3.78 6.93
CA LEU A 120 -2.54 -3.66 7.12
C LEU A 120 -2.21 -2.50 8.10
N PRO A 121 -1.18 -2.67 8.94
CA PRO A 121 -0.30 -3.84 9.07
C PRO A 121 -0.85 -4.96 9.96
N ASP A 122 -1.93 -4.74 10.74
CA ASP A 122 -2.36 -5.57 11.88
C ASP A 122 -2.69 -7.01 11.48
N GLU A 123 -3.29 -7.22 10.32
CA GLU A 123 -3.64 -8.54 9.78
C GLU A 123 -2.63 -9.00 8.70
N GLY A 124 -1.53 -8.29 8.56
CA GLY A 124 -0.46 -8.59 7.62
C GLY A 124 0.55 -9.60 8.16
N THR A 125 1.28 -10.22 7.25
CA THR A 125 2.44 -11.06 7.56
C THR A 125 3.72 -10.23 7.48
N LEU A 126 4.57 -10.30 8.49
CA LEU A 126 5.90 -9.68 8.44
C LEU A 126 6.73 -10.32 7.32
N TYR A 127 7.24 -9.50 6.41
CA TYR A 127 8.08 -9.96 5.31
C TYR A 127 9.50 -10.26 5.81
N THR A 128 9.92 -11.52 5.70
CA THR A 128 11.25 -11.98 6.11
C THR A 128 12.00 -12.72 5.00
N GLU A 129 11.29 -13.21 3.98
CA GLU A 129 11.85 -14.00 2.88
C GLU A 129 11.06 -13.78 1.59
N PRO A 130 11.64 -14.05 0.40
CA PRO A 130 10.93 -13.90 -0.88
C PRO A 130 9.63 -14.69 -0.92
N ILE A 131 8.60 -14.08 -1.50
CA ILE A 131 7.26 -14.65 -1.63
C ILE A 131 7.22 -15.50 -2.89
N PHE A 132 6.92 -16.78 -2.74
CA PHE A 132 6.76 -17.68 -3.87
C PHE A 132 5.37 -17.53 -4.49
N LEU A 133 5.34 -17.23 -5.81
CA LEU A 133 4.12 -17.08 -6.59
C LEU A 133 3.89 -18.34 -7.41
N ASP A 134 2.91 -19.16 -7.01
CA ASP A 134 2.49 -20.38 -7.69
C ASP A 134 1.36 -20.10 -8.70
N GLU A 135 0.94 -21.15 -9.43
CA GLU A 135 -0.14 -21.06 -10.42
C GLU A 135 -1.42 -20.48 -9.82
N GLY A 136 -1.98 -19.45 -10.47
CA GLY A 136 -3.18 -18.77 -10.02
C GLY A 136 -3.08 -17.24 -10.10
N ILE A 137 -3.89 -16.58 -9.33
CA ILE A 137 -3.92 -15.10 -9.19
C ILE A 137 -3.54 -14.73 -7.76
N CYS A 138 -2.52 -13.91 -7.64
CA CYS A 138 -2.09 -13.31 -6.39
C CYS A 138 -2.31 -11.81 -6.44
N ALA A 139 -3.10 -11.27 -5.53
CA ALA A 139 -3.30 -9.83 -5.33
C ALA A 139 -2.51 -9.41 -4.08
N LEU A 140 -1.29 -8.94 -4.29
CA LEU A 140 -0.41 -8.48 -3.22
C LEU A 140 -0.79 -7.07 -2.77
N ARG A 141 -0.79 -6.87 -1.46
CA ARG A 141 -0.78 -5.56 -0.80
C ARG A 141 0.36 -5.56 0.22
N ALA A 142 1.10 -4.46 0.33
CA ALA A 142 2.18 -4.35 1.30
C ALA A 142 2.37 -2.90 1.76
N VAL A 143 2.80 -2.73 3.01
CA VAL A 143 3.13 -1.44 3.62
C VAL A 143 4.48 -1.53 4.35
N ALA A 144 5.18 -0.41 4.46
CA ALA A 144 6.31 -0.26 5.36
C ALA A 144 5.86 0.41 6.65
N VAL A 145 6.43 -0.03 7.78
CA VAL A 145 6.07 0.48 9.12
C VAL A 145 7.31 0.99 9.83
N SER A 146 7.22 2.21 10.34
CA SER A 146 8.24 2.82 11.19
C SER A 146 7.56 3.39 12.43
N ASP A 147 7.85 2.84 13.59
CA ASP A 147 7.12 3.13 14.83
C ASP A 147 5.60 2.97 14.62
N ASP A 148 4.83 4.04 14.83
CA ASP A 148 3.37 4.05 14.64
C ASP A 148 2.94 4.56 13.25
N LEU A 149 3.91 4.87 12.36
CA LEU A 149 3.62 5.39 11.02
C LEU A 149 3.62 4.26 9.99
N VAL A 150 2.61 4.28 9.12
CA VAL A 150 2.42 3.31 8.05
C VAL A 150 2.48 4.00 6.71
N SER A 151 3.24 3.45 5.77
CA SER A 151 3.37 3.97 4.40
C SER A 151 2.05 3.88 3.62
N ASP A 152 2.01 4.53 2.46
CA ASP A 152 1.02 4.19 1.45
C ASP A 152 1.22 2.74 0.99
N GLU A 153 0.13 2.09 0.56
CA GLU A 153 0.19 0.69 0.13
C GLU A 153 0.87 0.53 -1.23
N LEU A 154 1.79 -0.43 -1.31
CA LEU A 154 2.15 -1.07 -2.57
C LEU A 154 1.06 -2.08 -2.93
N THR A 155 0.52 -2.00 -4.14
CA THR A 155 -0.45 -2.98 -4.65
C THR A 155 0.03 -3.59 -5.96
N GLY A 156 -0.18 -4.90 -6.14
CA GLY A 156 0.19 -5.59 -7.37
C GLY A 156 -0.61 -6.86 -7.59
N THR A 157 -1.05 -7.10 -8.83
CA THR A 157 -1.70 -8.35 -9.21
C THR A 157 -0.79 -9.16 -10.12
N TYR A 158 -0.48 -10.38 -9.71
CA TYR A 158 0.36 -11.33 -10.43
C TYR A 158 -0.51 -12.52 -10.84
N LYS A 159 -0.50 -12.86 -12.13
CA LYS A 159 -1.23 -13.98 -12.66
C LYS A 159 -0.24 -14.99 -13.24
N ILE A 160 -0.18 -16.18 -12.66
CA ILE A 160 0.69 -17.26 -13.11
C ILE A 160 -0.18 -18.29 -13.85
N ILE A 161 0.08 -18.50 -15.13
CA ILE A 161 -0.59 -19.51 -15.96
C ILE A 161 0.47 -20.44 -16.52
N MET A 162 0.53 -21.67 -15.98
CA MET A 162 1.45 -22.67 -16.46
C MET A 162 1.01 -23.15 -17.87
N PRO A 163 1.95 -23.30 -18.82
CA PRO A 163 1.62 -23.89 -20.11
C PRO A 163 1.20 -25.37 -19.92
N SER A 164 0.11 -25.75 -20.55
CA SER A 164 -0.31 -27.14 -20.51
C SER A 164 0.75 -28.04 -21.15
N PRO A 165 1.08 -29.19 -20.54
CA PRO A 165 2.03 -30.15 -21.13
C PRO A 165 1.60 -30.55 -22.54
N GLN A 166 2.55 -30.60 -23.45
CA GLN A 166 2.27 -31.06 -24.81
C GLN A 166 1.85 -32.54 -24.81
N LYS A 167 0.85 -32.87 -25.63
CA LYS A 167 0.43 -34.25 -25.82
C LYS A 167 1.59 -35.02 -26.44
N PRO A 168 1.99 -36.18 -25.88
CA PRO A 168 3.05 -36.96 -26.47
C PRO A 168 2.62 -37.56 -27.83
N ASP A 169 3.52 -37.50 -28.80
CA ASP A 169 3.36 -38.16 -30.08
C ASP A 169 3.62 -39.65 -29.95
N CYS A 170 2.76 -40.42 -30.55
CA CYS A 170 2.89 -41.87 -30.60
C CYS A 170 3.50 -42.31 -31.95
N SER A 171 4.54 -43.13 -31.91
CA SER A 171 5.19 -43.64 -33.12
C SER A 171 4.33 -44.56 -33.99
N LEU A 172 3.18 -44.97 -33.48
CA LEU A 172 2.23 -45.81 -34.16
C LEU A 172 0.86 -45.17 -34.22
N ALA A 173 0.23 -45.15 -35.36
CA ALA A 173 -1.15 -44.69 -35.52
C ALA A 173 -2.14 -45.65 -34.81
N PRO A 174 -3.27 -45.13 -34.29
CA PRO A 174 -4.33 -45.98 -33.74
C PRO A 174 -4.83 -46.96 -34.80
N ASN A 175 -4.56 -48.25 -34.61
CA ASN A 175 -4.98 -49.32 -35.51
C ASN A 175 -4.98 -50.66 -34.79
N THR A 176 -5.57 -51.71 -35.43
CA THR A 176 -5.47 -53.09 -34.99
C THR A 176 -4.27 -53.75 -35.66
N TYR A 177 -3.30 -54.19 -34.87
CA TYR A 177 -2.08 -54.79 -35.35
C TYR A 177 -2.12 -56.31 -35.11
N LYS A 178 -1.81 -57.09 -36.13
CA LYS A 178 -1.79 -58.57 -36.08
C LYS A 178 -0.52 -59.10 -35.41
N GLN A 179 0.51 -58.29 -35.23
CA GLN A 179 1.78 -58.69 -34.64
C GLN A 179 2.15 -57.70 -33.53
N ARG A 180 3.05 -58.12 -32.64
CA ARG A 180 3.59 -57.25 -31.60
C ARG A 180 4.30 -56.05 -32.23
N GLN A 181 3.91 -54.83 -31.77
CA GLN A 181 4.51 -53.60 -32.21
C GLN A 181 5.25 -52.94 -31.02
N ARG A 182 6.33 -52.20 -31.33
CA ARG A 182 7.03 -51.39 -30.36
C ARG A 182 6.52 -49.95 -30.49
N VAL A 183 5.84 -49.49 -29.45
CA VAL A 183 5.37 -48.11 -29.35
C VAL A 183 6.46 -47.23 -28.69
N ARG A 184 6.76 -46.09 -29.25
CA ARG A 184 7.59 -45.04 -28.67
C ARG A 184 6.73 -43.81 -28.50
N LEU A 185 6.74 -43.26 -27.30
CA LEU A 185 6.17 -41.96 -27.03
C LEU A 185 7.29 -40.91 -27.07
N ARG A 186 7.05 -39.81 -27.73
CA ARG A 186 7.95 -38.63 -27.73
C ARG A 186 7.16 -37.43 -27.30
N VAL A 187 7.71 -36.66 -26.39
CA VAL A 187 7.24 -35.30 -26.10
C VAL A 187 7.95 -34.38 -27.08
N GLY A 188 7.23 -33.49 -27.73
CA GLY A 188 7.83 -32.48 -28.60
C GLY A 188 8.91 -31.71 -27.85
N ALA A 189 10.06 -31.48 -28.48
CA ALA A 189 11.05 -30.59 -27.93
C ALA A 189 10.50 -29.17 -28.07
N ASP A 190 10.51 -28.43 -26.97
CA ASP A 190 10.25 -27.00 -27.03
C ASP A 190 11.35 -26.34 -27.90
N ASN A 191 10.91 -25.60 -28.92
CA ASN A 191 11.81 -24.79 -29.76
C ASN A 191 12.11 -23.47 -29.07
#